data_a1d84a634ab61b11587eaab0d69de7b1
#
_entry.id   a1d84a634ab61b11587eaab0d69de7b1
#
_cell.length_a   1.000
_cell.length_b   1.000
_cell.length_c   1.000
_cell.angle_alpha   90.00
_cell.angle_beta   90.00
_cell.angle_gamma   90.00
#
_symmetry.space_group_name_H-M   'P 1'
#
loop_
_entity.id
_entity.type
_entity.pdbx_description
1 polymer ?
#
loop_
_entity_poly.entity_id
_entity_poly.type
_entity_poly.pdbx_seq_one_letter_code
_entity_poly.pdbx_strand_id
1 'polypeptide(L)'
;MSDSKTDLDARLEKILKEVFQVEKINLNFSMDEIPEWNSFKHYELIIAVENEFKIKLGITDTMEITSIPIIKSKILRYLNEK
;
A
#
# COMPACT_ATOMS: atom_id res chain seq x y z
N MET A 1 20.37 9.53 -10.06
CA MET A 1 19.27 8.98 -10.36
C MET A 1 18.55 8.37 -9.24
N SER A 2 17.39 8.73 -9.10
CA SER A 2 16.71 8.25 -7.97
C SER A 2 16.39 6.79 -8.11
N ASP A 3 16.38 6.16 -7.02
CA ASP A 3 16.07 4.78 -6.95
C ASP A 3 14.57 4.68 -6.78
N SER A 4 13.86 4.33 -7.85
CA SER A 4 12.41 4.32 -7.76
C SER A 4 11.93 3.34 -6.72
N LYS A 5 12.70 2.32 -6.42
CA LYS A 5 12.31 1.38 -5.39
C LYS A 5 12.31 2.02 -4.02
N THR A 6 13.35 2.79 -3.73
CA THR A 6 13.45 3.51 -2.47
C THR A 6 12.33 4.54 -2.37
N ASP A 7 12.08 5.23 -3.47
CA ASP A 7 11.03 6.22 -3.50
C ASP A 7 9.67 5.59 -3.25
N LEU A 8 9.44 4.42 -3.82
CA LEU A 8 8.17 3.72 -3.64
C LEU A 8 7.97 3.34 -2.18
N ASP A 9 9.02 2.85 -1.52
CA ASP A 9 8.93 2.48 -0.11
C ASP A 9 8.59 3.70 0.75
N ALA A 10 9.24 4.81 0.50
CA ALA A 10 9.00 6.03 1.28
C ALA A 10 7.58 6.53 1.08
N ARG A 11 7.10 6.51 -0.14
CA ARG A 11 5.76 6.97 -0.45
C ARG A 11 4.71 6.05 0.16
N LEU A 12 4.94 4.75 0.07
CA LEU A 12 4.01 3.78 0.64
C LEU A 12 3.97 3.89 2.16
N GLU A 13 5.13 4.06 2.77
CA GLU A 13 5.19 4.20 4.22
C GLU A 13 4.40 5.42 4.69
N LYS A 14 4.52 6.51 3.96
CA LYS A 14 3.78 7.73 4.30
C LYS A 14 2.28 7.49 4.23
N ILE A 15 1.83 6.82 3.17
CA ILE A 15 0.42 6.50 3.02
C ILE A 15 -0.07 5.66 4.20
N LEU A 16 0.68 4.64 4.53
CA LEU A 16 0.28 3.72 5.60
C LEU A 16 0.19 4.42 6.94
N LYS A 17 1.14 5.30 7.23
CA LYS A 17 1.12 6.03 8.48
C LYS A 17 -0.10 6.94 8.56
N GLU A 18 -0.45 7.56 7.45
CA GLU A 18 -1.60 8.45 7.42
C GLU A 18 -2.92 7.70 7.52
N VAL A 19 -3.03 6.61 6.79
CA VAL A 19 -4.27 5.83 6.78
C VAL A 19 -4.53 5.18 8.13
N PHE A 20 -3.50 4.57 8.70
CA PHE A 20 -3.66 3.88 9.97
C PHE A 20 -3.43 4.79 11.17
N GLN A 21 -2.99 6.02 10.92
CA GLN A 21 -2.75 7.01 11.98
C GLN A 21 -1.77 6.51 13.02
N VAL A 22 -0.66 5.96 12.53
CA VAL A 22 0.40 5.47 13.38
C VAL A 22 1.69 6.21 13.06
N GLU A 23 2.59 6.29 14.02
CA GLU A 23 3.85 6.99 13.83
C GLU A 23 4.90 6.12 13.17
N LYS A 24 4.80 4.83 13.34
CA LYS A 24 5.75 3.89 12.76
C LYS A 24 5.01 2.73 12.14
N ILE A 25 5.56 2.24 11.05
CA ILE A 25 4.97 1.11 10.36
C ILE A 25 6.09 0.24 9.82
N ASN A 26 5.92 -1.07 9.94
CA ASN A 26 6.89 -2.01 9.39
C ASN A 26 6.33 -2.51 8.07
N LEU A 27 7.10 -2.29 7.00
CA LEU A 27 6.64 -2.63 5.66
C LEU A 27 6.53 -4.13 5.42
N ASN A 28 6.89 -4.94 6.40
CA ASN A 28 6.73 -6.39 6.29
C ASN A 28 5.52 -6.91 7.05
N PHE A 29 4.75 -6.02 7.66
CA PHE A 29 3.59 -6.43 8.44
C PHE A 29 2.47 -6.95 7.55
N SER A 30 1.71 -7.88 8.10
CA SER A 30 0.50 -8.35 7.46
C SER A 30 -0.70 -7.70 8.14
N MET A 31 -1.86 -7.93 7.56
CA MET A 31 -3.10 -7.39 8.07
C MET A 31 -3.34 -7.78 9.53
N ASP A 32 -2.97 -9.01 9.88
CA ASP A 32 -3.14 -9.50 11.23
C ASP A 32 -2.29 -8.77 12.25
N GLU A 33 -1.20 -8.17 11.81
CA GLU A 33 -0.26 -7.53 12.72
C GLU A 33 -0.56 -6.06 12.93
N ILE A 34 -1.53 -5.52 12.20
CA ILE A 34 -1.90 -4.12 12.32
C ILE A 34 -3.35 -4.03 12.79
N PRO A 35 -3.56 -3.80 14.09
CA PRO A 35 -4.93 -3.76 14.61
C PRO A 35 -5.83 -2.73 13.95
N GLU A 36 -5.24 -1.64 13.46
CA GLU A 36 -6.00 -0.59 12.81
C GLU A 36 -6.52 -0.98 11.42
N TRP A 37 -6.02 -2.08 10.88
CA TRP A 37 -6.36 -2.48 9.52
C TRP A 37 -7.67 -3.27 9.52
N ASN A 38 -8.76 -2.55 9.39
CA ASN A 38 -10.08 -3.17 9.27
C ASN A 38 -10.64 -2.88 7.87
N SER A 39 -11.87 -3.27 7.62
CA SER A 39 -12.47 -3.13 6.29
C SER A 39 -12.50 -1.69 5.83
N PHE A 40 -12.84 -0.78 6.72
CA PHE A 40 -12.91 0.63 6.37
C PHE A 40 -11.53 1.17 6.02
N LYS A 41 -10.54 0.86 6.85
CA LYS A 41 -9.17 1.29 6.59
C LYS A 41 -8.60 0.64 5.34
N HIS A 42 -8.99 -0.58 5.07
CA HIS A 42 -8.57 -1.26 3.86
C HIS A 42 -9.01 -0.48 2.62
N TYR A 43 -10.27 -0.04 2.64
CA TYR A 43 -10.80 0.73 1.54
C TYR A 43 -10.08 2.06 1.40
N GLU A 44 -9.84 2.75 2.52
CA GLU A 44 -9.11 4.01 2.49
C GLU A 44 -7.70 3.83 1.95
N LEU A 45 -7.07 2.74 2.33
CA LEU A 45 -5.73 2.43 1.87
C LEU A 45 -5.69 2.26 0.36
N ILE A 46 -6.65 1.52 -0.18
CA ILE A 46 -6.72 1.29 -1.61
C ILE A 46 -6.87 2.61 -2.36
N ILE A 47 -7.75 3.47 -1.90
CA ILE A 47 -7.98 4.76 -2.54
C ILE A 47 -6.71 5.61 -2.49
N ALA A 48 -6.05 5.63 -1.33
CA ALA A 48 -4.84 6.42 -1.18
C ALA A 48 -3.73 5.94 -2.11
N VAL A 49 -3.59 4.62 -2.22
CA VAL A 49 -2.58 4.05 -3.10
C VAL A 49 -2.87 4.38 -4.55
N GLU A 50 -4.12 4.26 -4.95
CA GLU A 50 -4.50 4.56 -6.33
C GLU A 50 -4.20 6.02 -6.67
N ASN A 51 -4.49 6.92 -5.74
CA ASN A 51 -4.25 8.34 -5.96
C ASN A 51 -2.77 8.68 -5.98
N GLU A 52 -2.02 8.08 -5.08
CA GLU A 52 -0.60 8.41 -4.96
C GLU A 52 0.19 7.91 -6.18
N PHE A 53 -0.11 6.72 -6.64
CA PHE A 53 0.67 6.11 -7.71
C PHE A 53 -0.02 6.19 -9.07
N LYS A 54 -1.21 6.78 -9.13
CA LYS A 54 -1.96 6.95 -10.38
C LYS A 54 -2.22 5.62 -11.06
N ILE A 55 -2.67 4.65 -10.27
CA ILE A 55 -2.99 3.32 -10.77
C ILE A 55 -4.42 2.96 -10.39
N LYS A 56 -4.93 1.89 -10.98
CA LYS A 56 -6.26 1.40 -10.70
C LYS A 56 -6.15 -0.05 -10.28
N LEU A 57 -6.56 -0.34 -9.06
CA LEU A 57 -6.55 -1.72 -8.56
C LEU A 57 -7.91 -2.34 -8.81
N GLY A 58 -7.92 -3.53 -9.39
CA GLY A 58 -9.16 -4.26 -9.60
C GLY A 58 -9.70 -4.84 -8.31
N ILE A 59 -10.93 -5.33 -8.38
CA ILE A 59 -11.56 -5.94 -7.21
C ILE A 59 -10.74 -7.13 -6.72
N THR A 60 -10.28 -7.96 -7.63
CA THR A 60 -9.48 -9.13 -7.28
C THR A 60 -8.20 -8.70 -6.56
N ASP A 61 -7.52 -7.70 -7.11
CA ASP A 61 -6.29 -7.19 -6.49
C ASP A 61 -6.57 -6.70 -5.07
N THR A 62 -7.65 -5.97 -4.91
CA THR A 62 -8.02 -5.43 -3.61
C THR A 62 -8.25 -6.53 -2.59
N MET A 63 -8.90 -7.60 -3.02
CA MET A 63 -9.20 -8.71 -2.12
C MET A 63 -7.97 -9.51 -1.75
N GLU A 64 -6.96 -9.49 -2.60
CA GLU A 64 -5.73 -10.25 -2.35
C GLU A 64 -4.76 -9.54 -1.44
N ILE A 65 -4.98 -8.26 -1.19
CA ILE A 65 -4.09 -7.47 -0.35
C ILE A 65 -4.34 -7.80 1.12
N THR A 66 -3.49 -8.67 1.65
CA THR A 66 -3.58 -9.06 3.06
C THR A 66 -2.29 -8.74 3.81
N SER A 67 -1.34 -8.12 3.14
CA SER A 67 -0.09 -7.71 3.79
C SER A 67 0.50 -6.56 3.01
N ILE A 68 1.40 -5.84 3.65
CA ILE A 68 2.05 -4.70 3.01
C ILE A 68 2.94 -5.15 1.85
N PRO A 69 3.72 -6.24 1.99
CA PRO A 69 4.51 -6.71 0.84
C PRO A 69 3.65 -7.01 -0.39
N ILE A 70 2.43 -7.48 -0.20
CA ILE A 70 1.54 -7.74 -1.33
C ILE A 70 1.14 -6.43 -2.00
N ILE A 71 0.84 -5.40 -1.20
CA ILE A 71 0.51 -4.08 -1.74
C ILE A 71 1.65 -3.58 -2.61
N LYS A 72 2.85 -3.65 -2.07
CA LYS A 72 4.04 -3.19 -2.78
C LYS A 72 4.22 -3.94 -4.09
N SER A 73 4.02 -5.23 -4.04
CA SER A 73 4.16 -6.07 -5.22
C SER A 73 3.18 -5.67 -6.30
N LYS A 74 1.94 -5.40 -5.92
CA LYS A 74 0.93 -5.01 -6.89
C LYS A 74 1.21 -3.63 -7.47
N ILE A 75 1.68 -2.70 -6.66
CA ILE A 75 2.03 -1.37 -7.15
C ILE A 75 3.14 -1.49 -8.19
N LEU A 76 4.18 -2.25 -7.89
CA LEU A 76 5.29 -2.43 -8.80
C LEU A 76 4.83 -3.04 -10.12
N ARG A 77 3.93 -4.00 -10.04
CA ARG A 77 3.41 -4.64 -11.22
C ARG A 77 2.69 -3.64 -12.13
N TYR A 78 1.83 -2.83 -11.54
CA TYR A 78 1.09 -1.85 -12.32
C TYR A 78 2.01 -0.79 -12.91
N LEU A 79 3.01 -0.36 -12.16
CA LEU A 79 3.95 0.64 -12.65
C LEU A 79 4.79 0.10 -13.79
N ASN A 80 5.15 -1.17 -13.72
CA ASN A 80 5.96 -1.78 -14.76
C ASN A 80 5.19 -2.06 -16.04
N GLU A 81 3.88 -2.20 -15.92
CA GLU A 81 3.07 -2.49 -17.08
C GLU A 81 2.70 -1.26 -17.88
N LYS A 82 3.05 -0.11 -17.41
CA LYS A 82 2.84 1.12 -18.16
C LYS A 82 3.95 1.34 -19.15
#